data_c5b9f15b1bffd03d587438feda049a5e
#
_entry.id   c5b9f15b1bffd03d587438feda049a5e
#
_cell.length_a   1.000
_cell.length_b   1.000
_cell.length_c   1.000
_cell.angle_alpha   90.00
_cell.angle_beta   90.00
_cell.angle_gamma   90.00
#
_symmetry.space_group_name_H-M   'P 1'
#
loop_
_entity.id
_entity.type
_entity.pdbx_description
1 polymer ?
#
loop_
_entity_poly.entity_id
_entity_poly.type
_entity_poly.pdbx_seq_one_letter_code
_entity_poly.pdbx_strand_id
1 'polypeptide(L)'
;MSTGVLLLVISVVNGFDRELRERVLAVNPHFTVSTPSGFSELDLLEDLPGNGIASAVAVAQTTVILAANNNLATASLVGVDAEAYAQVSDIGTFLLSARSDPVADASTQTLSAVHRSGFGMVIGRTLARRLGITVGDAVVVMLAQPTISVVGAIPRQKRFAIVDVFDSASQLDNQGAFISLANAQRLMQLGNGSNAIHGRLTELFDFAKAGAFLSAQFTDQVSIRSWMSTYGNLYQAIAVQKTTLFALFLLLIGVAAFNLISSLMMLVEHHRGDIAILRSMGATNRQIIGLFCSLGLLLGIGGIVLGLCLGSILAWSLEALFPAMQSIIGTELMTQYFIS
;
A
#
# COMPACT_ATOMS: atom_id res chain seq x y z
N MET A 1 -32.88 2.25 -3.01
CA MET A 1 -31.93 2.25 -4.14
C MET A 1 -30.63 2.99 -3.79
N SER A 2 -30.65 4.25 -3.36
CA SER A 2 -29.42 5.02 -3.03
C SER A 2 -28.55 4.37 -1.95
N THR A 3 -29.15 3.80 -0.91
CA THR A 3 -28.43 3.09 0.18
C THR A 3 -27.67 1.86 -0.32
N GLY A 4 -28.24 1.10 -1.27
CA GLY A 4 -27.57 -0.05 -1.87
C GLY A 4 -26.37 0.34 -2.73
N VAL A 5 -26.50 1.40 -3.53
CA VAL A 5 -25.39 1.96 -4.33
C VAL A 5 -24.27 2.47 -3.42
N LEU A 6 -24.62 3.16 -2.34
CA LEU A 6 -23.67 3.68 -1.36
C LEU A 6 -22.87 2.56 -0.71
N LEU A 7 -23.54 1.47 -0.30
CA LEU A 7 -22.88 0.30 0.30
C LEU A 7 -21.94 -0.37 -0.70
N LEU A 8 -22.36 -0.53 -1.94
CA LEU A 8 -21.52 -1.11 -3.00
C LEU A 8 -20.26 -0.25 -3.26
N VAL A 9 -20.40 1.07 -3.35
CA VAL A 9 -19.26 1.95 -3.56
C VAL A 9 -18.29 1.93 -2.38
N ILE A 10 -18.80 1.95 -1.14
CA ILE A 10 -17.95 1.81 0.06
C ILE A 10 -17.23 0.47 0.07
N SER A 11 -17.90 -0.62 -0.29
CA SER A 11 -17.29 -1.95 -0.36
C SER A 11 -16.14 -2.00 -1.36
N VAL A 12 -16.34 -1.45 -2.56
CA VAL A 12 -15.29 -1.38 -3.59
C VAL A 12 -14.11 -0.54 -3.13
N VAL A 13 -14.37 0.62 -2.50
CA VAL A 13 -13.31 1.50 -1.99
C VAL A 13 -12.52 0.83 -0.87
N ASN A 14 -13.19 0.19 0.07
CA ASN A 14 -12.51 -0.54 1.14
C ASN A 14 -11.70 -1.72 0.59
N GLY A 15 -12.19 -2.42 -0.42
CA GLY A 15 -11.46 -3.48 -1.12
C GLY A 15 -10.19 -2.94 -1.78
N PHE A 16 -10.28 -1.81 -2.46
CA PHE A 16 -9.12 -1.16 -3.08
C PHE A 16 -8.10 -0.65 -2.04
N ASP A 17 -8.56 -0.01 -0.96
CA ASP A 17 -7.70 0.43 0.15
C ASP A 17 -6.95 -0.76 0.78
N ARG A 18 -7.62 -1.89 0.93
CA ARG A 18 -7.04 -3.12 1.45
C ARG A 18 -5.99 -3.70 0.51
N GLU A 19 -6.29 -3.81 -0.79
CA GLU A 19 -5.36 -4.30 -1.81
C GLU A 19 -4.09 -3.44 -1.90
N LEU A 20 -4.22 -2.10 -1.82
CA LEU A 20 -3.09 -1.19 -1.76
C LEU A 20 -2.21 -1.42 -0.52
N ARG A 21 -2.83 -1.63 0.65
CA ARG A 21 -2.09 -1.91 1.88
C ARG A 21 -1.33 -3.22 1.80
N GLU A 22 -2.00 -4.28 1.33
CA GLU A 22 -1.46 -5.63 1.30
C GLU A 22 -0.37 -5.81 0.23
N ARG A 23 -0.48 -5.16 -0.93
CA ARG A 23 0.49 -5.35 -2.03
C ARG A 23 1.57 -4.27 -2.10
N VAL A 24 1.20 -3.00 -2.00
CA VAL A 24 2.17 -1.92 -2.21
C VAL A 24 2.91 -1.58 -0.93
N LEU A 25 2.19 -1.52 0.19
CA LEU A 25 2.74 -1.02 1.44
C LEU A 25 3.30 -2.14 2.34
N ALA A 26 2.88 -3.39 2.15
CA ALA A 26 3.48 -4.52 2.87
C ALA A 26 4.95 -4.76 2.46
N VAL A 27 5.29 -4.48 1.20
CA VAL A 27 6.62 -4.74 0.65
C VAL A 27 7.59 -3.58 0.89
N ASN A 28 7.05 -2.34 0.93
CA ASN A 28 7.86 -1.14 1.06
C ASN A 28 7.95 -0.67 2.52
N PRO A 29 9.10 -0.15 2.96
CA PRO A 29 9.18 0.47 4.28
C PRO A 29 8.25 1.69 4.35
N HIS A 30 7.59 1.88 5.51
CA HIS A 30 6.67 3.00 5.70
C HIS A 30 7.40 4.34 5.85
N PHE A 31 8.63 4.30 6.35
CA PHE A 31 9.54 5.44 6.34
C PHE A 31 10.98 5.00 6.16
N THR A 32 11.78 5.91 5.66
CA THR A 32 13.23 5.74 5.51
C THR A 32 13.93 6.97 6.09
N VAL A 33 14.86 6.73 6.99
CA VAL A 33 15.79 7.74 7.52
C VAL A 33 17.14 7.47 6.89
N SER A 34 17.74 8.41 6.19
CA SER A 34 19.01 8.20 5.51
C SER A 34 19.99 9.33 5.73
N THR A 35 21.28 8.99 5.84
CA THR A 35 22.37 9.94 5.95
C THR A 35 23.54 9.54 5.05
N PRO A 36 24.18 10.49 4.34
CA PRO A 36 25.34 10.21 3.51
C PRO A 36 26.56 9.74 4.32
N SER A 37 26.70 10.22 5.55
CA SER A 37 27.85 9.92 6.43
C SER A 37 27.78 8.55 7.10
N GLY A 38 26.61 7.88 7.05
CA GLY A 38 26.36 6.65 7.77
C GLY A 38 26.04 6.87 9.26
N PHE A 39 25.34 5.89 9.83
CA PHE A 39 25.06 5.82 11.28
C PHE A 39 26.14 4.96 11.93
N SER A 40 26.85 5.51 12.92
CA SER A 40 27.89 4.79 13.67
C SER A 40 27.35 4.02 14.87
N GLU A 41 26.19 4.43 15.41
CA GLU A 41 25.57 3.84 16.58
C GLU A 41 24.23 3.19 16.21
N LEU A 42 24.17 1.87 16.28
CA LEU A 42 22.94 1.06 16.09
C LEU A 42 22.06 1.05 17.35
N ASP A 43 22.58 1.53 18.49
CA ASP A 43 21.88 1.56 19.77
C ASP A 43 20.61 2.44 19.73
N LEU A 44 20.56 3.41 18.80
CA LEU A 44 19.38 4.23 18.56
C LEU A 44 18.16 3.46 18.05
N LEU A 45 18.34 2.24 17.52
CA LEU A 45 17.22 1.44 16.98
C LEU A 45 16.36 0.84 18.09
N GLU A 46 16.92 0.55 19.26
CA GLU A 46 16.17 -0.02 20.40
C GLU A 46 15.17 0.96 20.99
N ASP A 47 15.47 2.26 20.90
CA ASP A 47 14.62 3.35 21.42
C ASP A 47 13.56 3.84 20.44
N LEU A 48 13.59 3.38 19.16
CA LEU A 48 12.65 3.82 18.12
C LEU A 48 11.24 3.24 18.24
N PRO A 49 11.01 1.98 18.70
CA PRO A 49 9.66 1.46 18.87
C PRO A 49 8.88 2.27 19.90
N GLY A 50 7.65 2.61 19.55
CA GLY A 50 6.82 3.60 20.27
C GLY A 50 6.64 4.85 19.42
N ASN A 51 5.92 5.85 19.91
CA ASN A 51 5.65 7.10 19.19
C ASN A 51 5.08 6.94 17.77
N GLY A 52 4.31 5.86 17.54
CA GLY A 52 3.76 5.53 16.22
C GLY A 52 4.66 4.67 15.33
N ILE A 53 5.83 4.23 15.82
CA ILE A 53 6.75 3.33 15.15
C ILE A 53 6.56 1.92 15.71
N ALA A 54 6.26 0.96 14.84
CA ALA A 54 6.09 -0.44 15.20
C ALA A 54 7.44 -1.18 15.24
N SER A 55 8.28 -0.96 14.22
CA SER A 55 9.62 -1.56 14.11
C SER A 55 10.52 -0.69 13.24
N ALA A 56 11.83 -0.80 13.46
CA ALA A 56 12.83 -0.13 12.64
C ALA A 56 14.08 -1.00 12.53
N VAL A 57 14.73 -1.00 11.36
CA VAL A 57 15.90 -1.83 11.06
C VAL A 57 16.93 -1.02 10.29
N ALA A 58 18.20 -1.19 10.67
CA ALA A 58 19.31 -0.60 9.94
C ALA A 58 19.56 -1.34 8.62
N VAL A 59 19.75 -0.58 7.57
CA VAL A 59 20.04 -1.10 6.22
C VAL A 59 21.17 -0.28 5.58
N ALA A 60 21.84 -0.88 4.61
CA ALA A 60 22.79 -0.20 3.75
C ALA A 60 22.17 -0.01 2.37
N GLN A 61 21.79 1.21 2.00
CA GLN A 61 21.06 1.50 0.75
C GLN A 61 21.86 2.40 -0.17
N THR A 62 21.91 2.04 -1.47
CA THR A 62 22.52 2.87 -2.49
C THR A 62 21.92 2.60 -3.88
N THR A 63 22.10 3.53 -4.79
CA THR A 63 21.77 3.32 -6.20
C THR A 63 22.97 2.71 -6.92
N VAL A 64 22.70 1.65 -7.67
CA VAL A 64 23.72 0.90 -8.43
C VAL A 64 23.31 0.73 -9.89
N ILE A 65 24.29 0.43 -10.71
CA ILE A 65 24.09 -0.04 -12.08
C ILE A 65 24.34 -1.55 -12.07
N LEU A 66 23.36 -2.29 -12.53
CA LEU A 66 23.44 -3.74 -12.75
C LEU A 66 23.76 -4.02 -14.21
N ALA A 67 24.74 -4.89 -14.43
CA ALA A 67 25.16 -5.30 -15.77
C ALA A 67 25.10 -6.82 -15.90
N ALA A 68 24.36 -7.30 -16.90
CA ALA A 68 24.27 -8.71 -17.24
C ALA A 68 23.84 -8.88 -18.70
N ASN A 69 24.34 -9.92 -19.39
CA ASN A 69 23.94 -10.27 -20.76
C ASN A 69 23.93 -9.08 -21.73
N ASN A 70 24.91 -8.21 -21.62
CA ASN A 70 25.03 -6.95 -22.42
C ASN A 70 23.92 -5.92 -22.17
N ASN A 71 23.09 -6.11 -21.14
CA ASN A 71 22.05 -5.19 -20.70
C ASN A 71 22.52 -4.46 -19.43
N LEU A 72 22.07 -3.20 -19.30
CA LEU A 72 22.32 -2.35 -18.15
C LEU A 72 20.99 -1.89 -17.57
N ALA A 73 20.88 -1.89 -16.24
CA ALA A 73 19.73 -1.34 -15.54
C ALA A 73 20.17 -0.65 -14.26
N THR A 74 19.52 0.46 -13.92
CA THR A 74 19.67 1.11 -12.62
C THR A 74 18.81 0.39 -11.60
N ALA A 75 19.37 0.14 -10.40
CA ALA A 75 18.67 -0.50 -9.31
C ALA A 75 18.93 0.21 -7.97
N SER A 76 17.95 0.13 -7.08
CA SER A 76 18.11 0.46 -5.65
C SER A 76 18.60 -0.79 -4.94
N LEU A 77 19.85 -0.80 -4.54
CA LEU A 77 20.46 -1.91 -3.80
C LEU A 77 20.27 -1.68 -2.30
N VAL A 78 19.67 -2.66 -1.63
CA VAL A 78 19.45 -2.62 -0.19
C VAL A 78 20.14 -3.82 0.44
N GLY A 79 21.09 -3.55 1.32
CA GLY A 79 21.73 -4.54 2.17
C GLY A 79 20.95 -4.72 3.45
N VAL A 80 20.48 -5.93 3.71
CA VAL A 80 19.58 -6.24 4.82
C VAL A 80 20.09 -7.42 5.66
N ASP A 81 19.77 -7.38 6.93
CA ASP A 81 19.71 -8.59 7.74
C ASP A 81 18.34 -9.23 7.51
N ALA A 82 18.28 -10.46 7.06
CA ALA A 82 17.06 -11.10 6.58
C ALA A 82 16.01 -11.30 7.70
N GLU A 83 16.45 -11.61 8.91
CA GLU A 83 15.56 -11.85 10.05
C GLU A 83 15.00 -10.54 10.59
N ALA A 84 15.87 -9.56 10.78
CA ALA A 84 15.47 -8.24 11.24
C ALA A 84 14.56 -7.54 10.21
N TYR A 85 14.86 -7.65 8.92
CA TYR A 85 14.11 -6.99 7.85
C TYR A 85 12.67 -7.52 7.69
N ALA A 86 12.41 -8.76 8.07
CA ALA A 86 11.06 -9.34 8.09
C ALA A 86 10.11 -8.61 9.06
N GLN A 87 10.63 -7.85 10.03
CA GLN A 87 9.81 -7.02 10.93
C GLN A 87 9.29 -5.75 10.26
N VAL A 88 9.95 -5.30 9.19
CA VAL A 88 9.65 -4.04 8.51
C VAL A 88 8.97 -4.25 7.16
N SER A 89 9.28 -5.34 6.46
CA SER A 89 8.78 -5.62 5.11
C SER A 89 8.43 -7.10 4.96
N ASP A 90 7.28 -7.35 4.35
CA ASP A 90 6.78 -8.69 4.06
C ASP A 90 7.29 -9.20 2.69
N ILE A 91 8.37 -8.63 2.15
CA ILE A 91 8.90 -8.98 0.81
C ILE A 91 9.23 -10.46 0.66
N GLY A 92 9.58 -11.14 1.77
CA GLY A 92 9.86 -12.57 1.78
C GLY A 92 8.69 -13.43 1.27
N THR A 93 7.45 -13.00 1.47
CA THR A 93 6.25 -13.71 1.01
C THR A 93 6.05 -13.66 -0.51
N PHE A 94 6.71 -12.71 -1.17
CA PHE A 94 6.64 -12.49 -2.62
C PHE A 94 7.78 -13.14 -3.40
N LEU A 95 8.65 -13.91 -2.75
CA LEU A 95 9.71 -14.68 -3.39
C LEU A 95 9.12 -15.80 -4.25
N LEU A 96 9.70 -16.06 -5.41
CA LEU A 96 9.24 -17.13 -6.28
C LEU A 96 9.47 -18.51 -5.66
N SER A 97 10.56 -18.68 -4.90
CA SER A 97 10.81 -19.91 -4.14
C SER A 97 9.75 -20.18 -3.08
N ALA A 98 9.27 -19.13 -2.38
CA ALA A 98 8.22 -19.25 -1.37
C ALA A 98 6.86 -19.64 -1.98
N ARG A 99 6.59 -19.24 -3.21
CA ARG A 99 5.36 -19.62 -3.95
C ARG A 99 5.37 -21.06 -4.45
N SER A 100 6.56 -21.63 -4.68
CA SER A 100 6.72 -22.97 -5.22
C SER A 100 6.52 -24.05 -4.15
N ASP A 101 6.66 -23.70 -2.87
CA ASP A 101 6.58 -24.65 -1.76
C ASP A 101 5.72 -24.09 -0.61
N PRO A 102 4.36 -24.25 -0.68
CA PRO A 102 3.43 -23.68 0.30
C PRO A 102 3.54 -24.32 1.70
N VAL A 103 4.32 -25.38 1.85
CA VAL A 103 4.58 -26.07 3.15
C VAL A 103 5.85 -25.53 3.84
N ALA A 104 6.60 -24.65 3.17
CA ALA A 104 7.77 -24.02 3.77
C ALA A 104 7.33 -23.15 4.98
N ASP A 105 7.90 -23.47 6.15
CA ASP A 105 7.68 -22.72 7.38
C ASP A 105 7.87 -21.22 7.17
N ALA A 106 7.11 -20.40 7.88
CA ALA A 106 7.19 -18.92 7.84
C ALA A 106 8.64 -18.41 8.04
N SER A 107 9.51 -19.17 8.68
CA SER A 107 10.94 -18.90 8.82
C SER A 107 11.72 -18.98 7.49
N THR A 108 11.20 -19.68 6.48
CA THR A 108 11.81 -19.83 5.15
C THR A 108 11.38 -18.74 4.19
N GLN A 109 10.32 -18.01 4.50
CA GLN A 109 9.77 -16.90 3.71
C GLN A 109 10.53 -15.57 3.91
N THR A 110 11.68 -15.62 4.57
CA THR A 110 12.56 -14.47 4.76
C THR A 110 13.57 -14.39 3.62
N LEU A 111 14.16 -13.21 3.43
CA LEU A 111 15.28 -12.99 2.51
C LEU A 111 16.54 -13.82 2.86
N SER A 112 16.41 -14.88 3.64
CA SER A 112 17.51 -15.75 4.10
C SER A 112 18.34 -16.36 2.96
N ALA A 113 17.75 -16.46 1.76
CA ALA A 113 18.47 -16.89 0.57
C ALA A 113 19.73 -16.05 0.27
N VAL A 114 19.72 -14.73 0.57
CA VAL A 114 20.89 -13.85 0.37
C VAL A 114 22.06 -14.21 1.27
N HIS A 115 21.83 -14.88 2.40
CA HIS A 115 22.87 -15.33 3.31
C HIS A 115 23.48 -16.68 2.95
N ARG A 116 22.74 -17.54 2.22
CA ARG A 116 23.16 -18.92 1.91
C ARG A 116 24.30 -19.00 0.92
N SER A 117 24.46 -18.04 0.02
CA SER A 117 25.39 -18.14 -1.13
C SER A 117 26.55 -17.14 -1.08
N GLY A 118 27.01 -16.69 0.07
CA GLY A 118 28.15 -15.77 0.19
C GLY A 118 27.96 -14.42 -0.52
N PHE A 119 27.72 -14.42 -1.83
CA PHE A 119 27.39 -13.24 -2.65
C PHE A 119 26.06 -13.43 -3.39
N GLY A 120 25.01 -13.78 -2.62
CA GLY A 120 23.66 -13.92 -3.13
C GLY A 120 22.95 -12.56 -3.30
N MET A 121 22.09 -12.47 -4.33
CA MET A 121 21.23 -11.33 -4.59
C MET A 121 19.82 -11.80 -4.90
N VAL A 122 18.84 -11.11 -4.35
CA VAL A 122 17.43 -11.23 -4.73
C VAL A 122 17.03 -10.00 -5.49
N ILE A 123 16.38 -10.15 -6.64
CA ILE A 123 15.98 -9.02 -7.48
C ILE A 123 14.50 -9.07 -7.87
N GLY A 124 13.95 -7.91 -8.24
CA GLY A 124 12.58 -7.82 -8.73
C GLY A 124 12.40 -8.48 -10.10
N ARG A 125 11.22 -9.07 -10.33
CA ARG A 125 10.90 -9.81 -11.55
C ARG A 125 11.03 -8.98 -12.82
N THR A 126 10.58 -7.74 -12.81
CA THR A 126 10.68 -6.83 -13.95
C THR A 126 12.13 -6.46 -14.25
N LEU A 127 12.93 -6.24 -13.19
CA LEU A 127 14.36 -5.96 -13.30
C LEU A 127 15.12 -7.19 -13.88
N ALA A 128 14.78 -8.41 -13.42
CA ALA A 128 15.34 -9.66 -13.93
C ALA A 128 15.06 -9.83 -15.44
N ARG A 129 13.81 -9.60 -15.86
CA ARG A 129 13.44 -9.65 -17.28
C ARG A 129 14.18 -8.61 -18.12
N ARG A 130 14.32 -7.37 -17.63
CA ARG A 130 15.03 -6.31 -18.33
C ARG A 130 16.50 -6.64 -18.55
N LEU A 131 17.14 -7.30 -17.60
CA LEU A 131 18.51 -7.75 -17.68
C LEU A 131 18.67 -9.08 -18.43
N GLY A 132 17.57 -9.80 -18.71
CA GLY A 132 17.58 -11.11 -19.32
C GLY A 132 18.24 -12.19 -18.47
N ILE A 133 18.03 -12.15 -17.15
CA ILE A 133 18.64 -13.06 -16.17
C ILE A 133 17.58 -13.82 -15.39
N THR A 134 17.98 -15.00 -14.93
CA THR A 134 17.18 -15.93 -14.12
C THR A 134 17.91 -16.33 -12.85
N VAL A 135 17.24 -17.09 -11.97
CA VAL A 135 17.86 -17.67 -10.79
C VAL A 135 19.04 -18.56 -11.19
N GLY A 136 20.19 -18.36 -10.57
CA GLY A 136 21.46 -19.03 -10.88
C GLY A 136 22.43 -18.20 -11.73
N ASP A 137 21.93 -17.18 -12.44
CA ASP A 137 22.78 -16.31 -13.25
C ASP A 137 23.60 -15.35 -12.39
N ALA A 138 24.66 -14.80 -12.98
CA ALA A 138 25.51 -13.82 -12.34
C ALA A 138 25.27 -12.41 -12.87
N VAL A 139 25.21 -11.44 -11.98
CA VAL A 139 25.08 -10.02 -12.29
C VAL A 139 26.27 -9.25 -11.71
N VAL A 140 26.76 -8.26 -12.46
CA VAL A 140 27.80 -7.34 -11.98
C VAL A 140 27.11 -6.09 -11.43
N VAL A 141 27.37 -5.81 -10.17
CA VAL A 141 26.92 -4.60 -9.47
C VAL A 141 28.01 -3.57 -9.55
N MET A 142 27.70 -2.38 -10.05
CA MET A 142 28.61 -1.23 -10.10
C MET A 142 28.00 -0.08 -9.30
N LEU A 143 28.77 0.49 -8.37
CA LEU A 143 28.34 1.70 -7.66
C LEU A 143 28.31 2.88 -8.62
N ALA A 144 27.23 3.68 -8.54
CA ALA A 144 27.09 4.90 -9.33
C ALA A 144 28.10 5.98 -8.92
N GLN A 145 28.61 5.93 -7.69
CA GLN A 145 29.63 6.86 -7.20
C GLN A 145 31.02 6.24 -7.38
N PRO A 146 31.86 6.76 -8.29
CA PRO A 146 33.21 6.27 -8.45
C PRO A 146 34.08 6.66 -7.25
N THR A 147 34.95 5.76 -6.84
CA THR A 147 36.02 6.11 -5.87
C THR A 147 37.16 6.80 -6.62
N ILE A 148 37.51 8.00 -6.17
CA ILE A 148 38.67 8.72 -6.71
C ILE A 148 39.92 8.03 -6.18
N SER A 149 40.70 7.42 -7.08
CA SER A 149 42.01 6.85 -6.80
C SER A 149 43.09 7.71 -7.46
N VAL A 150 44.33 7.54 -7.02
CA VAL A 150 45.53 8.21 -7.62
C VAL A 150 45.66 7.92 -9.13
N VAL A 151 45.05 6.82 -9.60
CA VAL A 151 45.12 6.37 -11.01
C VAL A 151 43.84 6.80 -11.79
N GLY A 152 42.90 7.52 -11.16
CA GLY A 152 41.64 7.95 -11.76
C GLY A 152 40.38 7.39 -11.05
N ALA A 153 39.21 7.72 -11.59
CA ALA A 153 37.92 7.25 -11.06
C ALA A 153 37.70 5.79 -11.46
N ILE A 154 37.86 4.86 -10.52
CA ILE A 154 37.59 3.44 -10.75
C ILE A 154 36.24 3.10 -10.12
N PRO A 155 35.23 2.65 -10.91
CA PRO A 155 33.97 2.19 -10.36
C PRO A 155 34.20 0.91 -9.57
N ARG A 156 33.68 0.87 -8.33
CA ARG A 156 33.64 -0.38 -7.57
C ARG A 156 32.62 -1.28 -8.18
N GLN A 157 33.06 -2.50 -8.46
CA GLN A 157 32.20 -3.51 -9.04
C GLN A 157 32.36 -4.84 -8.31
N LYS A 158 31.27 -5.57 -8.18
CA LYS A 158 31.26 -6.92 -7.59
C LYS A 158 30.25 -7.77 -8.31
N ARG A 159 30.62 -9.05 -8.53
CA ARG A 159 29.70 -10.05 -9.10
C ARG A 159 28.87 -10.68 -8.00
N PHE A 160 27.57 -10.79 -8.22
CA PHE A 160 26.60 -11.48 -7.36
C PHE A 160 25.91 -12.56 -8.16
N ALA A 161 25.50 -13.65 -7.47
CA ALA A 161 24.65 -14.68 -8.05
C ALA A 161 23.19 -14.40 -7.70
N ILE A 162 22.27 -14.48 -8.66
CA ILE A 162 20.86 -14.37 -8.42
C ILE A 162 20.36 -15.64 -7.73
N VAL A 163 19.96 -15.51 -6.46
CA VAL A 163 19.50 -16.64 -5.65
C VAL A 163 17.99 -16.78 -5.64
N ASP A 164 17.26 -15.68 -5.85
CA ASP A 164 15.81 -15.68 -5.99
C ASP A 164 15.32 -14.41 -6.70
N VAL A 165 14.04 -14.43 -7.08
CA VAL A 165 13.35 -13.31 -7.72
C VAL A 165 12.05 -13.07 -6.96
N PHE A 166 11.73 -11.82 -6.62
CA PHE A 166 10.45 -11.47 -6.02
C PHE A 166 9.50 -10.84 -7.05
N ASP A 167 8.21 -11.05 -6.84
CA ASP A 167 7.13 -10.55 -7.69
C ASP A 167 6.01 -10.00 -6.80
N SER A 168 6.12 -8.73 -6.45
CA SER A 168 5.20 -8.03 -5.56
C SER A 168 4.11 -7.27 -6.31
N ALA A 169 4.17 -7.24 -7.65
CA ALA A 169 3.33 -6.40 -8.51
C ALA A 169 3.39 -4.91 -8.13
N SER A 170 4.52 -4.45 -7.59
CA SER A 170 4.76 -3.06 -7.18
C SER A 170 5.90 -2.43 -7.99
N GLN A 171 6.10 -1.11 -7.82
CA GLN A 171 7.24 -0.42 -8.44
C GLN A 171 8.60 -0.97 -7.99
N LEU A 172 8.66 -1.63 -6.83
CA LEU A 172 9.88 -2.25 -6.33
C LEU A 172 10.40 -3.34 -7.28
N ASP A 173 9.52 -4.06 -7.99
CA ASP A 173 9.90 -5.08 -8.97
C ASP A 173 10.73 -4.51 -10.13
N ASN A 174 10.61 -3.20 -10.40
CA ASN A 174 11.32 -2.53 -11.49
C ASN A 174 12.76 -2.14 -11.13
N GLN A 175 13.07 -1.96 -9.85
CA GLN A 175 14.34 -1.38 -9.42
C GLN A 175 14.90 -1.94 -8.11
N GLY A 176 14.19 -2.83 -7.43
CA GLY A 176 14.61 -3.40 -6.15
C GLY A 176 15.63 -4.52 -6.32
N ALA A 177 16.72 -4.44 -5.55
CA ALA A 177 17.70 -5.49 -5.41
C ALA A 177 18.14 -5.62 -3.95
N PHE A 178 18.16 -6.82 -3.42
CA PHE A 178 18.49 -7.11 -2.02
C PHE A 178 19.71 -8.02 -1.93
N ILE A 179 20.65 -7.65 -1.03
CA ILE A 179 21.82 -8.43 -0.69
C ILE A 179 21.97 -8.50 0.83
N SER A 180 22.86 -9.33 1.33
CA SER A 180 23.16 -9.33 2.77
C SER A 180 23.76 -8.00 3.22
N LEU A 181 23.43 -7.56 4.43
CA LEU A 181 23.94 -6.32 5.03
C LEU A 181 25.48 -6.29 5.02
N ALA A 182 26.11 -7.40 5.40
CA ALA A 182 27.57 -7.50 5.40
C ALA A 182 28.21 -7.29 4.02
N ASN A 183 27.57 -7.77 2.94
CA ASN A 183 28.04 -7.55 1.58
C ASN A 183 27.85 -6.10 1.12
N ALA A 184 26.74 -5.48 1.50
CA ALA A 184 26.48 -4.07 1.21
C ALA A 184 27.47 -3.16 1.95
N GLN A 185 27.72 -3.41 3.22
CA GLN A 185 28.71 -2.69 4.04
C GLN A 185 30.10 -2.74 3.42
N ARG A 186 30.54 -3.94 2.96
CA ARG A 186 31.83 -4.10 2.27
C ARG A 186 31.87 -3.37 0.93
N LEU A 187 30.80 -3.47 0.14
CA LEU A 187 30.70 -2.82 -1.17
C LEU A 187 30.74 -1.29 -1.06
N MET A 188 30.04 -0.75 -0.05
CA MET A 188 29.92 0.68 0.19
C MET A 188 31.02 1.25 1.12
N GLN A 189 31.84 0.38 1.75
CA GLN A 189 32.86 0.73 2.75
C GLN A 189 32.31 1.44 3.99
N LEU A 190 31.17 0.98 4.48
CA LEU A 190 30.54 1.53 5.69
C LEU A 190 31.09 0.94 7.00
N GLY A 191 32.08 0.06 6.93
CA GLY A 191 32.53 -0.70 8.11
C GLY A 191 31.41 -1.61 8.62
N ASN A 192 31.06 -1.48 9.89
CA ASN A 192 29.91 -2.16 10.52
C ASN A 192 28.67 -1.24 10.60
N GLY A 193 28.74 -0.03 10.06
CA GLY A 193 27.65 0.94 10.08
C GLY A 193 26.60 0.70 9.00
N SER A 194 25.55 1.48 9.04
CA SER A 194 24.50 1.55 8.03
C SER A 194 24.28 3.01 7.64
N ASN A 195 23.75 3.26 6.45
CA ASN A 195 23.47 4.61 5.99
C ASN A 195 21.98 4.93 5.86
N ALA A 196 21.14 3.95 6.17
CA ALA A 196 19.69 4.14 6.20
C ALA A 196 19.05 3.28 7.30
N ILE A 197 17.89 3.74 7.74
CA ILE A 197 16.99 3.02 8.63
C ILE A 197 15.66 2.89 7.90
N HIS A 198 15.18 1.68 7.75
CA HIS A 198 13.84 1.40 7.26
C HIS A 198 12.92 1.12 8.45
N GLY A 199 11.71 1.65 8.44
CA GLY A 199 10.78 1.42 9.53
C GLY A 199 9.35 1.18 9.10
N ARG A 200 8.61 0.51 9.98
CA ARG A 200 7.19 0.23 9.87
C ARG A 200 6.44 1.09 10.89
N LEU A 201 5.38 1.76 10.47
CA LEU A 201 4.50 2.53 11.32
C LEU A 201 3.41 1.64 11.91
N THR A 202 2.95 1.97 13.11
CA THR A 202 1.78 1.33 13.72
C THR A 202 0.51 1.71 12.95
N GLU A 203 0.36 3.01 12.64
CA GLU A 203 -0.71 3.54 11.82
C GLU A 203 -0.15 4.11 10.52
N LEU A 204 -0.55 3.52 9.40
CA LEU A 204 0.02 3.77 8.08
C LEU A 204 -0.06 5.25 7.65
N PHE A 205 -1.14 5.95 8.00
CA PHE A 205 -1.40 7.34 7.61
C PHE A 205 -1.02 8.36 8.66
N ASP A 206 -0.63 7.95 9.87
CA ASP A 206 -0.23 8.86 10.96
C ASP A 206 1.30 8.92 11.09
N PHE A 207 1.94 9.53 10.09
CA PHE A 207 3.38 9.78 10.12
C PHE A 207 3.75 10.98 11.00
N ALA A 208 2.79 11.84 11.37
CA ALA A 208 3.09 13.11 12.01
C ALA A 208 3.81 12.94 13.37
N LYS A 209 3.36 12.00 14.20
CA LYS A 209 3.99 11.69 15.50
C LYS A 209 5.37 11.07 15.32
N ALA A 210 5.48 10.06 14.47
CA ALA A 210 6.74 9.40 14.16
C ALA A 210 7.75 10.37 13.53
N GLY A 211 7.31 11.20 12.60
CA GLY A 211 8.15 12.21 11.93
C GLY A 211 8.67 13.29 12.91
N ALA A 212 7.82 13.78 13.81
CA ALA A 212 8.24 14.73 14.85
C ALA A 212 9.27 14.10 15.81
N PHE A 213 9.04 12.87 16.24
CA PHE A 213 9.99 12.13 17.06
C PHE A 213 11.32 11.91 16.35
N LEU A 214 11.30 11.40 15.11
CA LEU A 214 12.50 11.16 14.32
C LEU A 214 13.28 12.46 14.06
N SER A 215 12.60 13.58 13.77
CA SER A 215 13.28 14.87 13.56
C SER A 215 13.88 15.46 14.83
N ALA A 216 13.36 15.12 16.01
CA ALA A 216 13.94 15.51 17.29
C ALA A 216 15.15 14.64 17.69
N GLN A 217 15.10 13.33 17.33
CA GLN A 217 16.16 12.37 17.64
C GLN A 217 17.37 12.54 16.72
N PHE A 218 17.13 12.80 15.45
CA PHE A 218 18.20 12.96 14.44
C PHE A 218 18.41 14.44 14.14
N THR A 219 19.52 14.99 14.63
CA THR A 219 19.95 16.36 14.35
C THR A 219 20.67 16.40 12.99
N ASP A 220 20.57 17.52 12.28
CA ASP A 220 21.17 17.91 10.99
C ASP A 220 21.85 16.84 10.09
N GLN A 221 21.56 16.93 8.78
CA GLN A 221 22.03 16.08 7.67
C GLN A 221 21.33 14.74 7.47
N VAL A 222 20.18 14.52 8.11
CA VAL A 222 19.38 13.30 7.93
C VAL A 222 18.18 13.58 7.04
N SER A 223 17.99 12.78 6.01
CA SER A 223 16.80 12.84 5.15
C SER A 223 15.77 11.85 5.66
N ILE A 224 14.64 12.35 6.17
CA ILE A 224 13.52 11.55 6.61
C ILE A 224 12.47 11.56 5.50
N ARG A 225 12.13 10.39 4.98
CA ARG A 225 11.11 10.21 3.94
C ARG A 225 10.05 9.25 4.41
N SER A 226 8.79 9.63 4.27
CA SER A 226 7.67 8.72 4.45
C SER A 226 7.28 8.08 3.12
N TRP A 227 6.55 6.96 3.16
CA TRP A 227 5.96 6.37 1.97
C TRP A 227 5.05 7.37 1.23
N MET A 228 4.36 8.25 1.96
CA MET A 228 3.51 9.31 1.40
C MET A 228 4.30 10.30 0.52
N SER A 229 5.56 10.61 0.89
CA SER A 229 6.42 11.46 0.08
C SER A 229 7.07 10.71 -1.08
N THR A 230 7.39 9.44 -0.88
CA THR A 230 8.00 8.57 -1.91
C THR A 230 6.99 8.21 -3.00
N TYR A 231 5.76 7.91 -2.61
CA TYR A 231 4.66 7.57 -3.51
C TYR A 231 3.60 8.68 -3.54
N GLY A 232 4.04 9.95 -3.60
CA GLY A 232 3.19 11.13 -3.49
C GLY A 232 2.02 11.14 -4.47
N ASN A 233 2.25 10.71 -5.72
CA ASN A 233 1.18 10.60 -6.73
C ASN A 233 0.09 9.61 -6.31
N LEU A 234 0.47 8.46 -5.73
CA LEU A 234 -0.48 7.46 -5.23
C LEU A 234 -1.26 8.01 -4.04
N TYR A 235 -0.57 8.63 -3.08
CA TYR A 235 -1.20 9.26 -1.93
C TYR A 235 -2.19 10.36 -2.34
N GLN A 236 -1.80 11.21 -3.28
CA GLN A 236 -2.66 12.27 -3.80
C GLN A 236 -3.87 11.70 -4.55
N ALA A 237 -3.70 10.63 -5.32
CA ALA A 237 -4.81 9.96 -6.00
C ALA A 237 -5.84 9.41 -4.99
N ILE A 238 -5.39 8.78 -3.90
CA ILE A 238 -6.26 8.31 -2.81
C ILE A 238 -7.00 9.47 -2.13
N ALA A 239 -6.31 10.58 -1.86
CA ALA A 239 -6.91 11.76 -1.23
C ALA A 239 -7.98 12.39 -2.13
N VAL A 240 -7.70 12.55 -3.43
CA VAL A 240 -8.67 13.06 -4.43
C VAL A 240 -9.86 12.11 -4.55
N GLN A 241 -9.62 10.79 -4.60
CA GLN A 241 -10.67 9.79 -4.65
C GLN A 241 -11.62 9.91 -3.44
N LYS A 242 -11.09 10.01 -2.21
CA LYS A 242 -11.89 10.18 -0.99
C LYS A 242 -12.75 11.45 -1.04
N THR A 243 -12.16 12.57 -1.47
CA THR A 243 -12.86 13.86 -1.60
C THR A 243 -13.97 13.79 -2.65
N THR A 244 -13.69 13.18 -3.80
CA THR A 244 -14.68 13.01 -4.89
C THR A 244 -15.84 12.12 -4.43
N LEU A 245 -15.55 11.01 -3.75
CA LEU A 245 -16.58 10.13 -3.20
C LEU A 245 -17.45 10.84 -2.16
N PHE A 246 -16.84 11.63 -1.28
CA PHE A 246 -17.57 12.44 -0.31
C PHE A 246 -18.54 13.42 -1.00
N ALA A 247 -18.08 14.11 -2.04
CA ALA A 247 -18.91 15.02 -2.81
C ALA A 247 -20.08 14.30 -3.51
N LEU A 248 -19.80 13.12 -4.10
CA LEU A 248 -20.83 12.28 -4.72
C LEU A 248 -21.86 11.79 -3.70
N PHE A 249 -21.44 11.38 -2.51
CA PHE A 249 -22.33 10.96 -1.45
C PHE A 249 -23.22 12.09 -0.96
N LEU A 250 -22.67 13.30 -0.82
CA LEU A 250 -23.42 14.48 -0.42
C LEU A 250 -24.49 14.82 -1.46
N LEU A 251 -24.16 14.75 -2.75
CA LEU A 251 -25.11 14.94 -3.84
C LEU A 251 -26.21 13.87 -3.84
N LEU A 252 -25.83 12.60 -3.65
CA LEU A 252 -26.77 11.48 -3.61
C LEU A 252 -27.74 11.61 -2.42
N ILE A 253 -27.25 12.03 -1.25
CA ILE A 253 -28.08 12.31 -0.07
C ILE A 253 -29.02 13.47 -0.37
N GLY A 254 -28.54 14.53 -1.04
CA GLY A 254 -29.37 15.67 -1.44
C GLY A 254 -30.53 15.28 -2.36
N VAL A 255 -30.25 14.45 -3.36
CA VAL A 255 -31.30 13.93 -4.28
C VAL A 255 -32.30 13.04 -3.53
N ALA A 256 -31.80 12.16 -2.64
CA ALA A 256 -32.67 11.30 -1.83
C ALA A 256 -33.58 12.12 -0.91
N ALA A 257 -33.05 13.16 -0.26
CA ALA A 257 -33.80 14.06 0.60
C ALA A 257 -34.87 14.82 -0.22
N PHE A 258 -34.50 15.34 -1.39
CA PHE A 258 -35.45 15.99 -2.28
C PHE A 258 -36.61 15.09 -2.71
N ASN A 259 -36.30 13.86 -3.11
CA ASN A 259 -37.29 12.85 -3.45
C ASN A 259 -38.23 12.52 -2.27
N LEU A 260 -37.69 12.40 -1.05
CA LEU A 260 -38.46 12.14 0.15
C LEU A 260 -39.43 13.30 0.44
N ILE A 261 -38.92 14.55 0.38
CA ILE A 261 -39.73 15.76 0.61
C ILE A 261 -40.87 15.84 -0.43
N SER A 262 -40.55 15.65 -1.70
CA SER A 262 -41.53 15.68 -2.79
C SER A 262 -42.61 14.59 -2.61
N SER A 263 -42.21 13.37 -2.23
CA SER A 263 -43.16 12.27 -1.97
C SER A 263 -44.07 12.56 -0.78
N LEU A 264 -43.54 13.13 0.30
CA LEU A 264 -44.32 13.50 1.48
C LEU A 264 -45.26 14.63 1.17
N MET A 265 -44.83 15.62 0.36
CA MET A 265 -45.69 16.75 -0.05
C MET A 265 -46.88 16.27 -0.88
N MET A 266 -46.64 15.37 -1.83
CA MET A 266 -47.70 14.75 -2.63
C MET A 266 -48.66 13.93 -1.77
N LEU A 267 -48.13 13.18 -0.77
CA LEU A 267 -48.92 12.39 0.15
C LEU A 267 -49.83 13.27 1.02
N VAL A 268 -49.31 14.39 1.55
CA VAL A 268 -50.07 15.35 2.34
C VAL A 268 -51.18 15.98 1.48
N GLU A 269 -50.89 16.33 0.23
CA GLU A 269 -51.87 16.91 -0.71
C GLU A 269 -52.99 15.88 -0.97
N HIS A 270 -52.66 14.63 -1.20
CA HIS A 270 -53.63 13.57 -1.46
C HIS A 270 -54.59 13.34 -0.27
N HIS A 271 -54.09 13.47 0.96
CA HIS A 271 -54.87 13.26 2.18
C HIS A 271 -55.39 14.54 2.83
N ARG A 272 -55.49 15.66 2.08
CA ARG A 272 -56.03 16.94 2.59
C ARG A 272 -57.41 16.81 3.20
N GLY A 273 -58.30 16.03 2.59
CA GLY A 273 -59.68 15.79 3.07
C GLY A 273 -59.66 15.06 4.44
N ASP A 274 -58.84 14.04 4.56
CA ASP A 274 -58.72 13.26 5.79
C ASP A 274 -58.12 14.08 6.93
N ILE A 275 -57.15 14.96 6.61
CA ILE A 275 -56.57 15.92 7.57
C ILE A 275 -57.65 16.91 8.05
N ALA A 276 -58.54 17.38 7.19
CA ALA A 276 -59.64 18.29 7.57
C ALA A 276 -60.61 17.61 8.53
N ILE A 277 -60.96 16.33 8.28
CA ILE A 277 -61.81 15.53 9.16
C ILE A 277 -61.14 15.34 10.54
N LEU A 278 -59.86 14.98 10.57
CA LEU A 278 -59.15 14.81 11.82
C LEU A 278 -59.08 16.10 12.64
N ARG A 279 -58.94 17.26 11.98
CA ARG A 279 -58.96 18.57 12.64
C ARG A 279 -60.37 18.89 13.19
N SER A 280 -61.43 18.57 12.48
CA SER A 280 -62.79 18.78 13.00
C SER A 280 -63.13 17.91 14.22
N MET A 281 -62.46 16.76 14.34
CA MET A 281 -62.51 15.85 15.50
C MET A 281 -61.58 16.30 16.67
N GLY A 282 -60.85 17.40 16.54
CA GLY A 282 -60.04 17.99 17.61
C GLY A 282 -58.56 17.61 17.56
N ALA A 283 -58.07 17.00 16.50
CA ALA A 283 -56.63 16.69 16.37
C ALA A 283 -55.80 17.96 16.31
N THR A 284 -54.74 18.00 17.10
CA THR A 284 -53.77 19.11 17.13
C THR A 284 -52.81 19.06 15.95
N ASN A 285 -52.25 20.21 15.53
CA ASN A 285 -51.22 20.26 14.49
C ASN A 285 -50.01 19.38 14.78
N ARG A 286 -49.62 19.25 16.05
CA ARG A 286 -48.49 18.40 16.47
C ARG A 286 -48.75 16.93 16.21
N GLN A 287 -49.98 16.46 16.44
CA GLN A 287 -50.37 15.08 16.19
C GLN A 287 -50.37 14.73 14.70
N ILE A 288 -50.88 15.68 13.86
CA ILE A 288 -50.88 15.50 12.41
C ILE A 288 -49.47 15.49 11.84
N ILE A 289 -48.61 16.42 12.26
CA ILE A 289 -47.19 16.43 11.87
C ILE A 289 -46.49 15.14 12.35
N GLY A 290 -46.73 14.72 13.61
CA GLY A 290 -46.20 13.49 14.15
C GLY A 290 -46.57 12.24 13.34
N LEU A 291 -47.82 12.17 12.84
CA LEU A 291 -48.28 11.06 12.00
C LEU A 291 -47.53 11.01 10.65
N PHE A 292 -47.39 12.15 9.95
CA PHE A 292 -46.65 12.18 8.69
C PHE A 292 -45.14 11.97 8.87
N CYS A 293 -44.55 12.48 9.95
CA CYS A 293 -43.16 12.22 10.30
C CYS A 293 -42.91 10.73 10.62
N SER A 294 -43.85 10.07 11.36
CA SER A 294 -43.71 8.63 11.65
C SER A 294 -43.85 7.79 10.39
N LEU A 295 -44.72 8.17 9.48
CA LEU A 295 -44.88 7.51 8.18
C LEU A 295 -43.62 7.67 7.30
N GLY A 296 -43.07 8.87 7.26
CA GLY A 296 -41.76 9.13 6.60
C GLY A 296 -40.62 8.35 7.20
N LEU A 297 -40.58 8.24 8.53
CA LEU A 297 -39.58 7.43 9.24
C LEU A 297 -39.71 5.94 8.90
N LEU A 298 -40.92 5.42 8.87
CA LEU A 298 -41.22 4.03 8.57
C LEU A 298 -40.82 3.67 7.14
N LEU A 299 -41.15 4.54 6.17
CA LEU A 299 -40.69 4.41 4.78
C LEU A 299 -39.18 4.50 4.65
N GLY A 300 -38.56 5.41 5.41
CA GLY A 300 -37.09 5.55 5.46
C GLY A 300 -36.39 4.30 5.98
N ILE A 301 -36.85 3.75 7.11
CA ILE A 301 -36.33 2.49 7.68
C ILE A 301 -36.55 1.33 6.70
N GLY A 302 -37.72 1.21 6.11
CA GLY A 302 -38.00 0.19 5.09
C GLY A 302 -37.06 0.30 3.89
N GLY A 303 -36.81 1.53 3.43
CA GLY A 303 -35.86 1.83 2.34
C GLY A 303 -34.42 1.46 2.71
N ILE A 304 -34.00 1.72 3.94
CA ILE A 304 -32.67 1.33 4.44
C ILE A 304 -32.51 -0.20 4.47
N VAL A 305 -33.49 -0.91 5.05
CA VAL A 305 -33.46 -2.38 5.13
C VAL A 305 -33.39 -3.02 3.74
N LEU A 306 -34.28 -2.57 2.82
CA LEU A 306 -34.25 -3.05 1.44
C LEU A 306 -32.94 -2.70 0.73
N GLY A 307 -32.43 -1.49 0.95
CA GLY A 307 -31.15 -1.04 0.39
C GLY A 307 -29.95 -1.86 0.88
N LEU A 308 -29.93 -2.21 2.18
CA LEU A 308 -28.91 -3.07 2.76
C LEU A 308 -28.99 -4.50 2.20
N CYS A 309 -30.20 -5.09 2.12
CA CYS A 309 -30.38 -6.43 1.56
C CYS A 309 -29.94 -6.48 0.09
N LEU A 310 -30.40 -5.56 -0.72
CA LEU A 310 -30.01 -5.51 -2.14
C LEU A 310 -28.53 -5.21 -2.33
N GLY A 311 -27.97 -4.29 -1.55
CA GLY A 311 -26.53 -3.97 -1.58
C GLY A 311 -25.66 -5.15 -1.18
N SER A 312 -26.04 -5.90 -0.15
CA SER A 312 -25.33 -7.11 0.28
C SER A 312 -25.39 -8.23 -0.76
N ILE A 313 -26.56 -8.44 -1.36
CA ILE A 313 -26.74 -9.45 -2.44
C ILE A 313 -25.90 -9.06 -3.66
N LEU A 314 -25.89 -7.78 -4.04
CA LEU A 314 -25.05 -7.32 -5.15
C LEU A 314 -23.57 -7.47 -4.85
N ALA A 315 -23.12 -7.10 -3.65
CA ALA A 315 -21.73 -7.24 -3.24
C ALA A 315 -21.27 -8.71 -3.31
N TRP A 316 -22.09 -9.62 -2.75
CA TRP A 316 -21.80 -11.05 -2.80
C TRP A 316 -21.85 -11.63 -4.22
N SER A 317 -22.77 -11.17 -5.07
CA SER A 317 -22.83 -11.58 -6.46
C SER A 317 -21.62 -11.08 -7.27
N LEU A 318 -21.06 -9.91 -6.95
CA LEU A 318 -19.85 -9.40 -7.58
C LEU A 318 -18.63 -10.28 -7.25
N GLU A 319 -18.47 -10.67 -5.97
CA GLU A 319 -17.40 -11.60 -5.56
C GLU A 319 -17.49 -12.96 -6.29
N ALA A 320 -18.72 -13.47 -6.46
CA ALA A 320 -18.96 -14.73 -7.17
C ALA A 320 -18.77 -14.59 -8.71
N LEU A 321 -19.04 -13.42 -9.26
CA LEU A 321 -18.94 -13.16 -10.70
C LEU A 321 -17.52 -12.80 -11.15
N PHE A 322 -16.70 -12.29 -10.24
CA PHE A 322 -15.32 -11.84 -10.53
C PHE A 322 -14.46 -12.94 -11.17
N PRO A 323 -14.40 -14.20 -10.66
CA PRO A 323 -13.66 -15.29 -11.31
C PRO A 323 -14.24 -15.68 -12.67
N ALA A 324 -15.57 -15.59 -12.86
CA ALA A 324 -16.20 -15.84 -14.14
C ALA A 324 -15.90 -14.74 -15.18
N MET A 325 -15.82 -13.49 -14.78
CA MET A 325 -15.39 -12.39 -15.63
C MET A 325 -13.90 -12.53 -16.02
N GLN A 326 -13.03 -12.93 -15.11
CA GLN A 326 -11.62 -13.21 -15.43
C GLN A 326 -11.46 -14.30 -16.48
N SER A 327 -12.31 -15.31 -16.48
CA SER A 327 -12.26 -16.38 -17.50
C SER A 327 -12.76 -15.96 -18.89
N ILE A 328 -13.63 -14.93 -18.96
CA ILE A 328 -14.22 -14.43 -20.22
C ILE A 328 -13.34 -13.31 -20.85
N ILE A 329 -12.74 -12.45 -20.01
CA ILE A 329 -11.95 -11.29 -20.48
C ILE A 329 -10.52 -11.69 -20.87
N GLY A 330 -10.12 -12.93 -20.61
CA GLY A 330 -8.80 -13.47 -20.92
C GLY A 330 -7.71 -12.84 -20.05
N THR A 331 -6.92 -13.68 -19.43
CA THR A 331 -5.79 -13.29 -18.57
C THR A 331 -4.74 -12.41 -19.27
N GLU A 332 -4.82 -12.22 -20.58
CA GLU A 332 -3.84 -11.44 -21.35
C GLU A 332 -4.03 -9.91 -21.22
N LEU A 333 -5.23 -9.40 -21.02
CA LEU A 333 -5.44 -7.95 -20.97
C LEU A 333 -5.05 -7.34 -19.62
N MET A 334 -5.18 -8.06 -18.51
CA MET A 334 -4.76 -7.52 -17.20
C MET A 334 -3.24 -7.53 -17.00
N THR A 335 -2.53 -8.49 -17.58
CA THR A 335 -1.06 -8.51 -17.56
C THR A 335 -0.46 -7.40 -18.44
N GLN A 336 -1.16 -6.94 -19.47
CA GLN A 336 -0.66 -5.94 -20.40
C GLN A 336 -0.89 -4.49 -19.93
N TYR A 337 -1.93 -4.24 -19.15
CA TYR A 337 -2.22 -2.89 -18.61
C TYR A 337 -1.48 -2.55 -17.30
N PHE A 338 -0.98 -3.55 -16.56
CA PHE A 338 -0.14 -3.35 -15.37
C PHE A 338 1.37 -3.44 -15.64
N ILE A 339 1.78 -3.61 -16.91
CA ILE A 339 3.18 -3.81 -17.32
C ILE A 339 3.67 -2.72 -18.30
N SER A 340 3.02 -1.56 -18.37
CA SER A 340 3.60 -0.44 -19.13
C SER A 340 3.99 0.72 -18.20
#